data_2553547d9905902bbc30967500a917ab
#
_entry.id   2553547d9905902bbc30967500a917ab
#
_cell.length_a   1.000
_cell.length_b   1.000
_cell.length_c   1.000
_cell.angle_alpha   90.00
_cell.angle_beta   90.00
_cell.angle_gamma   90.00
#
_symmetry.space_group_name_H-M   'P 1'
#
loop_
_entity.id
_entity.type
_entity.pdbx_description
1 polymer ?
#
loop_
_entity_poly.entity_id
_entity_poly.type
_entity_poly.pdbx_seq_one_letter_code
_entity_poly.pdbx_strand_id
1 'polypeptide(L)'
;VNNVDGVTREALESKQREPLLHRIYGIADCWMISGVLAVSCITVSLNSNYIIVRDKERKISMDFVSSPILPRTISFSYLVFNCIVTFIINVLVFILSQIYLAAYGAYRISFLDFLAIIGIVLLSSLSASTLTYFICSFIQREAIRSPIVAIVSAGVGFLIGAYRPSNRGPKYIGEVTMFFPGTYSAGLFRNYFMSRPISLLTNLFSQAEYEVFKPLVGVLSNEFSLTLSFFGQVVSPLTRRGVIFAFVGIFLVLDIIFSSRNALNFLQSRKKKKKKEESSSKEGK
;
A
#
# COMPACT_ATOMS: atom_id res chain seq x y z
N VAL A 1 -31.31 -46.63 23.64
CA VAL A 1 -31.58 -45.20 23.91
C VAL A 1 -30.27 -44.41 23.88
N ASN A 2 -29.18 -44.87 24.52
CA ASN A 2 -27.90 -44.14 24.65
C ASN A 2 -27.13 -43.90 23.31
N ASN A 3 -27.44 -44.65 22.23
CA ASN A 3 -26.73 -44.52 20.96
C ASN A 3 -27.35 -43.49 20.02
N VAL A 4 -28.61 -43.10 20.28
CA VAL A 4 -29.28 -42.07 19.49
C VAL A 4 -28.88 -40.66 19.93
N ASP A 5 -28.60 -40.49 21.23
CA ASP A 5 -28.16 -39.21 21.80
C ASP A 5 -26.70 -38.85 21.41
N GLY A 6 -25.86 -39.85 21.18
CA GLY A 6 -24.48 -39.66 20.71
C GLY A 6 -24.43 -39.16 19.26
N VAL A 7 -25.22 -39.81 18.37
CA VAL A 7 -25.29 -39.43 16.95
C VAL A 7 -25.93 -38.05 16.76
N THR A 8 -26.95 -37.70 17.57
CA THR A 8 -27.56 -36.37 17.53
C THR A 8 -26.67 -35.27 18.08
N ARG A 9 -25.82 -35.54 19.11
CA ARG A 9 -24.82 -34.60 19.59
C ARG A 9 -23.70 -34.36 18.57
N GLU A 10 -23.15 -35.42 17.98
CA GLU A 10 -22.14 -35.27 16.90
C GLU A 10 -22.70 -34.54 15.67
N ALA A 11 -23.95 -34.81 15.29
CA ALA A 11 -24.60 -34.10 14.19
C ALA A 11 -24.89 -32.64 14.52
N LEU A 12 -25.25 -32.30 15.76
CA LEU A 12 -25.42 -30.93 16.23
C LEU A 12 -24.09 -30.19 16.32
N GLU A 13 -23.05 -30.84 16.81
CA GLU A 13 -21.70 -30.29 16.84
C GLU A 13 -21.12 -30.06 15.45
N SER A 14 -21.33 -30.99 14.51
CA SER A 14 -20.94 -30.81 13.10
C SER A 14 -21.70 -29.68 12.43
N LYS A 15 -23.01 -29.56 12.70
CA LYS A 15 -23.86 -28.50 12.16
C LYS A 15 -23.52 -27.10 12.70
N GLN A 16 -22.95 -26.99 13.90
CA GLN A 16 -22.44 -25.75 14.46
C GLN A 16 -20.99 -25.45 14.05
N ARG A 17 -20.18 -26.48 13.77
CA ARG A 17 -18.78 -26.32 13.32
C ARG A 17 -18.67 -25.71 11.93
N GLU A 18 -19.49 -26.13 10.99
CA GLU A 18 -19.47 -25.65 9.60
C GLU A 18 -19.63 -24.13 9.50
N PRO A 19 -20.66 -23.47 10.09
CA PRO A 19 -20.81 -22.03 10.00
C PRO A 19 -19.71 -21.26 10.75
N LEU A 20 -19.13 -21.85 11.82
CA LEU A 20 -18.04 -21.25 12.57
C LEU A 20 -16.74 -21.28 11.76
N LEU A 21 -16.42 -22.40 11.15
CA LEU A 21 -15.24 -22.57 10.26
C LEU A 21 -15.33 -21.60 9.09
N HIS A 22 -16.49 -21.48 8.44
CA HIS A 22 -16.69 -20.55 7.33
C HIS A 22 -16.43 -19.10 7.72
N ARG A 23 -16.83 -18.69 8.92
CA ARG A 23 -16.56 -17.34 9.44
C ARG A 23 -15.11 -17.09 9.79
N ILE A 24 -14.41 -18.11 10.31
CA ILE A 24 -12.95 -18.03 10.58
C ILE A 24 -12.18 -17.89 9.27
N TYR A 25 -12.51 -18.66 8.24
CA TYR A 25 -11.91 -18.52 6.92
C TYR A 25 -12.17 -17.13 6.33
N GLY A 26 -13.38 -16.58 6.49
CA GLY A 26 -13.70 -15.23 6.06
C GLY A 26 -12.83 -14.13 6.70
N ILE A 27 -12.38 -14.33 7.95
CA ILE A 27 -11.42 -13.40 8.60
C ILE A 27 -10.04 -13.49 7.95
N ALA A 28 -9.57 -14.70 7.65
CA ALA A 28 -8.30 -14.90 6.97
C ALA A 28 -8.31 -14.29 5.58
N ASP A 29 -9.40 -14.45 4.82
CA ASP A 29 -9.59 -13.84 3.51
C ASP A 29 -9.57 -12.31 3.58
N CYS A 30 -10.27 -11.71 4.54
CA CYS A 30 -10.25 -10.27 4.78
C CYS A 30 -8.84 -9.75 5.11
N TRP A 31 -8.07 -10.51 5.90
CA TRP A 31 -6.69 -10.18 6.21
C TRP A 31 -5.79 -10.23 4.97
N MET A 32 -5.90 -11.28 4.17
CA MET A 32 -5.14 -11.44 2.92
C MET A 32 -5.46 -10.33 1.93
N ILE A 33 -6.74 -10.03 1.69
CA ILE A 33 -7.20 -8.98 0.78
C ILE A 33 -6.67 -7.61 1.20
N SER A 34 -6.69 -7.30 2.49
CA SER A 34 -6.13 -6.04 2.99
C SER A 34 -4.64 -5.91 2.71
N GLY A 35 -3.90 -7.01 2.82
CA GLY A 35 -2.48 -7.07 2.45
C GLY A 35 -2.25 -6.90 0.96
N VAL A 36 -3.02 -7.59 0.12
CA VAL A 36 -2.97 -7.49 -1.35
C VAL A 36 -3.21 -6.06 -1.81
N LEU A 37 -4.24 -5.37 -1.28
CA LEU A 37 -4.52 -3.97 -1.61
C LEU A 37 -3.34 -3.05 -1.25
N ALA A 38 -2.72 -3.23 -0.09
CA ALA A 38 -1.59 -2.40 0.32
C ALA A 38 -0.35 -2.64 -0.56
N VAL A 39 -0.05 -3.90 -0.91
CA VAL A 39 1.04 -4.26 -1.83
C VAL A 39 0.78 -3.72 -3.21
N SER A 40 -0.46 -3.87 -3.73
CA SER A 40 -0.81 -3.44 -5.08
C SER A 40 -0.68 -1.91 -5.25
N CYS A 41 -0.98 -1.10 -4.23
CA CYS A 41 -0.74 0.35 -4.29
C CYS A 41 0.72 0.68 -4.63
N ILE A 42 1.68 0.00 -4.01
CA ILE A 42 3.10 0.25 -4.23
C ILE A 42 3.58 -0.35 -5.55
N THR A 43 3.21 -1.60 -5.84
CA THR A 43 3.67 -2.29 -7.06
C THR A 43 3.10 -1.69 -8.33
N VAL A 44 1.82 -1.31 -8.34
CA VAL A 44 1.20 -0.63 -9.48
C VAL A 44 1.84 0.74 -9.70
N SER A 45 2.07 1.50 -8.62
CA SER A 45 2.71 2.81 -8.70
C SER A 45 4.16 2.72 -9.22
N LEU A 46 4.94 1.72 -8.77
CA LEU A 46 6.29 1.46 -9.30
C LEU A 46 6.27 1.16 -10.80
N ASN A 47 5.31 0.36 -11.26
CA ASN A 47 5.17 0.03 -12.66
C ASN A 47 4.70 1.23 -13.50
N SER A 48 3.75 2.03 -12.99
CA SER A 48 3.26 3.23 -13.65
C SER A 48 4.36 4.28 -13.89
N ASN A 49 5.36 4.35 -13.01
CA ASN A 49 6.53 5.21 -13.18
C ASN A 49 7.48 4.81 -14.33
N TYR A 50 7.16 3.74 -15.08
CA TYR A 50 7.87 3.37 -16.32
C TYR A 50 7.96 4.54 -17.30
N ILE A 51 6.89 5.30 -17.46
CA ILE A 51 6.84 6.43 -18.40
C ILE A 51 7.93 7.46 -18.09
N ILE A 52 8.15 7.78 -16.83
CA ILE A 52 9.15 8.78 -16.41
C ILE A 52 10.56 8.34 -16.79
N VAL A 53 10.91 7.08 -16.52
CA VAL A 53 12.25 6.56 -16.80
C VAL A 53 12.47 6.44 -18.29
N ARG A 54 11.47 5.99 -19.06
CA ARG A 54 11.52 5.91 -20.51
C ARG A 54 11.68 7.27 -21.17
N ASP A 55 10.97 8.29 -20.68
CA ASP A 55 11.06 9.64 -21.23
C ASP A 55 12.43 10.28 -20.94
N LYS A 56 13.04 9.94 -19.79
CA LYS A 56 14.44 10.32 -19.50
C LYS A 56 15.43 9.61 -20.42
N GLU A 57 15.29 8.32 -20.62
CA GLU A 57 16.16 7.51 -21.48
C GLU A 57 16.10 7.94 -22.95
N ARG A 58 14.90 8.22 -23.46
CA ARG A 58 14.65 8.73 -24.82
C ARG A 58 14.93 10.21 -25.00
N LYS A 59 15.37 10.91 -23.94
CA LYS A 59 15.65 12.35 -23.94
C LYS A 59 14.44 13.25 -24.23
N ILE A 60 13.22 12.71 -24.24
CA ILE A 60 11.97 13.49 -24.40
C ILE A 60 11.86 14.56 -23.30
N SER A 61 12.36 14.26 -22.11
CA SER A 61 12.46 15.25 -21.02
C SER A 61 13.26 16.49 -21.37
N MET A 62 14.15 16.42 -22.38
CA MET A 62 14.92 17.58 -22.87
C MET A 62 14.05 18.56 -23.67
N ASP A 63 13.08 18.07 -24.40
CA ASP A 63 12.16 18.88 -25.19
C ASP A 63 11.24 19.67 -24.25
N PHE A 64 10.81 19.04 -23.15
CA PHE A 64 10.04 19.74 -22.11
C PHE A 64 10.86 20.84 -21.39
N VAL A 65 12.15 20.60 -21.12
CA VAL A 65 13.01 21.62 -20.50
C VAL A 65 13.32 22.79 -21.48
N SER A 66 13.20 22.54 -22.79
CA SER A 66 13.37 23.58 -23.82
C SER A 66 12.10 24.42 -24.01
N SER A 67 10.95 23.98 -23.53
CA SER A 67 9.68 24.71 -23.54
C SER A 67 9.62 25.72 -22.37
N PRO A 68 8.74 26.75 -22.44
CA PRO A 68 8.59 27.74 -21.38
C PRO A 68 7.88 27.18 -20.11
N ILE A 69 7.71 25.84 -20.02
CA ILE A 69 7.02 25.19 -18.92
C ILE A 69 7.99 25.02 -17.73
N LEU A 70 7.51 25.33 -16.53
CA LEU A 70 8.29 25.15 -15.32
C LEU A 70 8.56 23.65 -15.05
N PRO A 71 9.78 23.24 -14.70
CA PRO A 71 10.13 21.84 -14.41
C PRO A 71 9.24 21.23 -13.31
N ARG A 72 8.79 22.04 -12.36
CA ARG A 72 7.88 21.63 -11.28
C ARG A 72 6.52 21.17 -11.83
N THR A 73 6.00 21.83 -12.85
CA THR A 73 4.73 21.48 -13.49
C THR A 73 4.82 20.12 -14.19
N ILE A 74 5.94 19.85 -14.85
CA ILE A 74 6.18 18.55 -15.51
C ILE A 74 6.22 17.42 -14.48
N SER A 75 6.97 17.60 -13.38
CA SER A 75 7.05 16.60 -12.31
C SER A 75 5.72 16.35 -11.64
N PHE A 76 4.96 17.43 -11.40
CA PHE A 76 3.61 17.33 -10.83
C PHE A 76 2.66 16.57 -11.76
N SER A 77 2.74 16.80 -13.09
CA SER A 77 1.93 16.08 -14.07
C SER A 77 2.20 14.57 -14.07
N TYR A 78 3.48 14.15 -14.00
CA TYR A 78 3.84 12.73 -13.88
C TYR A 78 3.32 12.13 -12.56
N LEU A 79 3.41 12.86 -11.47
CA LEU A 79 2.94 12.40 -10.16
C LEU A 79 1.41 12.24 -10.16
N VAL A 80 0.67 13.21 -10.69
CA VAL A 80 -0.79 13.16 -10.81
C VAL A 80 -1.20 11.99 -11.70
N PHE A 81 -0.55 11.80 -12.85
CA PHE A 81 -0.79 10.67 -13.73
C PHE A 81 -0.58 9.33 -13.00
N ASN A 82 0.55 9.18 -12.31
CA ASN A 82 0.84 7.97 -11.54
C ASN A 82 -0.20 7.71 -10.44
N CYS A 83 -0.61 8.76 -9.74
CA CYS A 83 -1.65 8.66 -8.69
C CYS A 83 -3.00 8.21 -9.28
N ILE A 84 -3.42 8.79 -10.40
CA ILE A 84 -4.69 8.44 -11.08
C ILE A 84 -4.66 6.97 -11.53
N VAL A 85 -3.60 6.55 -12.21
CA VAL A 85 -3.47 5.15 -12.69
C VAL A 85 -3.47 4.18 -11.51
N THR A 86 -2.69 4.48 -10.48
CA THR A 86 -2.61 3.66 -9.27
C THR A 86 -3.96 3.57 -8.57
N PHE A 87 -4.67 4.68 -8.44
CA PHE A 87 -5.99 4.74 -7.83
C PHE A 87 -7.01 3.90 -8.60
N ILE A 88 -7.12 4.09 -9.93
CA ILE A 88 -8.08 3.35 -10.77
C ILE A 88 -7.84 1.85 -10.68
N ILE A 89 -6.60 1.39 -10.83
CA ILE A 89 -6.28 -0.04 -10.76
C ILE A 89 -6.58 -0.60 -9.37
N ASN A 90 -6.27 0.12 -8.29
CA ASN A 90 -6.56 -0.36 -6.93
C ASN A 90 -8.06 -0.35 -6.60
N VAL A 91 -8.85 0.56 -7.16
CA VAL A 91 -10.31 0.50 -7.07
C VAL A 91 -10.85 -0.74 -7.78
N LEU A 92 -10.32 -1.08 -8.96
CA LEU A 92 -10.70 -2.33 -9.65
C LEU A 92 -10.35 -3.57 -8.83
N VAL A 93 -9.13 -3.64 -8.26
CA VAL A 93 -8.72 -4.73 -7.36
C VAL A 93 -9.64 -4.80 -6.14
N PHE A 94 -10.02 -3.67 -5.56
CA PHE A 94 -10.95 -3.60 -4.45
C PHE A 94 -12.34 -4.15 -4.83
N ILE A 95 -12.89 -3.74 -5.98
CA ILE A 95 -14.20 -4.23 -6.47
C ILE A 95 -14.16 -5.75 -6.69
N LEU A 96 -13.11 -6.27 -7.34
CA LEU A 96 -12.94 -7.70 -7.55
C LEU A 96 -12.84 -8.46 -6.21
N SER A 97 -12.14 -7.89 -5.23
CA SER A 97 -12.07 -8.44 -3.87
C SER A 97 -13.43 -8.49 -3.18
N GLN A 98 -14.30 -7.49 -3.41
CA GLN A 98 -15.66 -7.48 -2.87
C GLN A 98 -16.55 -8.55 -3.52
N ILE A 99 -16.42 -8.74 -4.83
CA ILE A 99 -17.15 -9.80 -5.54
C ILE A 99 -16.73 -11.17 -5.01
N TYR A 100 -15.41 -11.38 -4.80
CA TYR A 100 -14.89 -12.61 -4.20
C TYR A 100 -15.48 -12.86 -2.81
N LEU A 101 -15.42 -11.89 -1.89
CA LEU A 101 -15.95 -12.03 -0.53
C LEU A 101 -17.47 -12.25 -0.52
N ALA A 102 -18.21 -11.64 -1.44
CA ALA A 102 -19.63 -11.83 -1.57
C ALA A 102 -20.00 -13.23 -2.12
N ALA A 103 -19.21 -13.74 -3.07
CA ALA A 103 -19.43 -15.06 -3.68
C ALA A 103 -19.18 -16.20 -2.67
N TYR A 104 -18.19 -16.07 -1.80
CA TYR A 104 -17.88 -17.06 -0.76
C TYR A 104 -18.67 -16.84 0.54
N GLY A 105 -19.62 -15.87 0.56
CA GLY A 105 -20.52 -15.65 1.69
C GLY A 105 -19.84 -15.12 2.96
N ALA A 106 -18.57 -14.76 2.87
CA ALA A 106 -17.78 -14.39 4.03
C ALA A 106 -18.27 -13.09 4.69
N TYR A 107 -18.67 -12.08 3.85
CA TYR A 107 -19.04 -10.79 4.40
C TYR A 107 -19.53 -9.78 3.34
N ARG A 108 -20.61 -9.03 3.67
CA ARG A 108 -21.05 -7.85 2.90
C ARG A 108 -20.64 -6.57 3.60
N ILE A 109 -19.86 -5.74 2.92
CA ILE A 109 -19.45 -4.42 3.42
C ILE A 109 -20.64 -3.46 3.41
N SER A 110 -20.77 -2.61 4.44
CA SER A 110 -21.71 -1.49 4.46
C SER A 110 -21.32 -0.44 3.43
N PHE A 111 -22.30 0.30 2.91
CA PHE A 111 -22.03 1.39 1.97
C PHE A 111 -21.08 2.45 2.54
N LEU A 112 -21.18 2.77 3.82
CA LEU A 112 -20.27 3.72 4.49
C LEU A 112 -18.85 3.17 4.58
N ASP A 113 -18.67 1.88 4.90
CA ASP A 113 -17.35 1.25 4.95
C ASP A 113 -16.74 1.16 3.54
N PHE A 114 -17.57 0.90 2.52
CA PHE A 114 -17.14 0.91 1.12
C PHE A 114 -16.57 2.27 0.71
N LEU A 115 -17.27 3.35 1.04
CA LEU A 115 -16.82 4.71 0.75
C LEU A 115 -15.56 5.07 1.54
N ALA A 116 -15.48 4.65 2.81
CA ALA A 116 -14.29 4.85 3.65
C ALA A 116 -13.07 4.13 3.09
N ILE A 117 -13.22 2.90 2.60
CA ILE A 117 -12.13 2.13 1.97
C ILE A 117 -11.68 2.80 0.68
N ILE A 118 -12.57 3.32 -0.16
CA ILE A 118 -12.19 4.10 -1.36
C ILE A 118 -11.33 5.31 -0.96
N GLY A 119 -11.70 6.01 0.12
CA GLY A 119 -10.89 7.11 0.65
C GLY A 119 -9.49 6.66 1.10
N ILE A 120 -9.38 5.47 1.72
CA ILE A 120 -8.08 4.89 2.10
C ILE A 120 -7.29 4.47 0.87
N VAL A 121 -7.93 3.90 -0.16
CA VAL A 121 -7.29 3.56 -1.45
C VAL A 121 -6.70 4.81 -2.09
N LEU A 122 -7.44 5.93 -2.10
CA LEU A 122 -6.95 7.21 -2.63
C LEU A 122 -5.73 7.71 -1.86
N LEU A 123 -5.81 7.73 -0.52
CA LEU A 123 -4.71 8.16 0.33
C LEU A 123 -3.47 7.27 0.19
N SER A 124 -3.66 5.95 0.11
CA SER A 124 -2.59 4.97 -0.08
C SER A 124 -1.96 5.10 -1.47
N SER A 125 -2.76 5.31 -2.52
CA SER A 125 -2.30 5.53 -3.88
C SER A 125 -1.46 6.81 -3.98
N LEU A 126 -1.89 7.89 -3.33
CA LEU A 126 -1.15 9.14 -3.28
C LEU A 126 0.20 8.96 -2.57
N SER A 127 0.21 8.30 -1.41
CA SER A 127 1.44 8.01 -0.66
C SER A 127 2.40 7.08 -1.42
N ALA A 128 1.87 6.05 -2.08
CA ALA A 128 2.67 5.16 -2.92
C ALA A 128 3.25 5.90 -4.12
N SER A 129 2.45 6.78 -4.75
CA SER A 129 2.88 7.53 -5.94
C SER A 129 4.01 8.51 -5.64
N THR A 130 3.95 9.24 -4.54
CA THR A 130 5.02 10.14 -4.12
C THR A 130 6.31 9.39 -3.79
N LEU A 131 6.22 8.33 -2.99
CA LEU A 131 7.37 7.49 -2.62
C LEU A 131 8.05 6.88 -3.86
N THR A 132 7.27 6.26 -4.74
CA THR A 132 7.79 5.56 -5.92
C THR A 132 8.30 6.52 -6.99
N TYR A 133 7.67 7.70 -7.13
CA TYR A 133 8.18 8.78 -7.97
C TYR A 133 9.56 9.23 -7.50
N PHE A 134 9.73 9.45 -6.19
CA PHE A 134 11.01 9.81 -5.60
C PHE A 134 12.08 8.76 -5.92
N ILE A 135 11.80 7.47 -5.72
CA ILE A 135 12.73 6.37 -6.05
C ILE A 135 13.08 6.38 -7.55
N CYS A 136 12.08 6.46 -8.43
CA CYS A 136 12.28 6.43 -9.89
C CYS A 136 12.95 7.71 -10.42
N SER A 137 12.95 8.81 -9.68
CA SER A 137 13.62 10.04 -10.09
C SER A 137 15.15 9.90 -10.12
N PHE A 138 15.75 8.96 -9.39
CA PHE A 138 17.17 8.63 -9.44
C PHE A 138 17.54 7.71 -10.60
N ILE A 139 16.57 7.01 -11.19
CA ILE A 139 16.79 6.03 -12.24
C ILE A 139 16.70 6.72 -13.61
N GLN A 140 17.69 6.48 -14.48
CA GLN A 140 17.79 7.12 -15.78
C GLN A 140 17.62 6.16 -16.95
N ARG A 141 17.72 4.84 -16.71
CA ARG A 141 17.64 3.80 -17.76
C ARG A 141 16.70 2.70 -17.35
N GLU A 142 15.91 2.23 -18.30
CA GLU A 142 14.95 1.14 -18.07
C GLU A 142 15.64 -0.18 -17.69
N ALA A 143 16.81 -0.45 -18.24
CA ALA A 143 17.63 -1.60 -17.88
C ALA A 143 18.00 -1.66 -16.38
N ILE A 144 18.09 -0.51 -15.70
CA ILE A 144 18.34 -0.43 -14.25
C ILE A 144 17.02 -0.51 -13.48
N ARG A 145 15.96 0.10 -14.03
CA ARG A 145 14.66 0.15 -13.37
C ARG A 145 14.03 -1.24 -13.22
N SER A 146 14.02 -2.02 -14.30
CA SER A 146 13.31 -3.31 -14.35
C SER A 146 13.72 -4.28 -13.21
N PRO A 147 15.01 -4.56 -12.97
CA PRO A 147 15.41 -5.43 -11.85
C PRO A 147 15.10 -4.80 -10.47
N ILE A 148 15.21 -3.48 -10.32
CA ILE A 148 14.87 -2.81 -9.05
C ILE A 148 13.38 -2.98 -8.76
N VAL A 149 12.52 -2.74 -9.74
CA VAL A 149 11.06 -2.91 -9.58
C VAL A 149 10.72 -4.36 -9.24
N ALA A 150 11.38 -5.34 -9.88
CA ALA A 150 11.16 -6.76 -9.57
C ALA A 150 11.52 -7.10 -8.12
N ILE A 151 12.70 -6.68 -7.65
CA ILE A 151 13.16 -6.91 -6.28
C ILE A 151 12.25 -6.22 -5.26
N VAL A 152 11.93 -4.94 -5.49
CA VAL A 152 11.06 -4.19 -4.58
C VAL A 152 9.65 -4.78 -4.55
N SER A 153 9.07 -5.14 -5.72
CA SER A 153 7.75 -5.73 -5.79
C SER A 153 7.67 -7.08 -5.08
N ALA A 154 8.71 -7.90 -5.15
CA ALA A 154 8.78 -9.17 -4.42
C ALA A 154 8.93 -8.95 -2.91
N GLY A 155 9.74 -7.98 -2.49
CA GLY A 155 10.09 -7.72 -1.10
C GLY A 155 9.08 -6.85 -0.33
N VAL A 156 8.33 -5.99 -1.03
CA VAL A 156 7.47 -5.00 -0.38
C VAL A 156 6.40 -5.62 0.51
N GLY A 157 5.86 -6.78 0.14
CA GLY A 157 4.85 -7.47 0.94
C GLY A 157 5.37 -7.94 2.31
N PHE A 158 6.64 -8.33 2.38
CA PHE A 158 7.29 -8.63 3.66
C PHE A 158 7.60 -7.35 4.43
N LEU A 159 8.07 -6.31 3.73
CA LEU A 159 8.47 -5.04 4.32
C LEU A 159 7.31 -4.30 4.99
N ILE A 160 6.11 -4.31 4.39
CA ILE A 160 4.92 -3.66 4.95
C ILE A 160 4.08 -4.59 5.84
N GLY A 161 4.54 -5.82 6.08
CA GLY A 161 3.84 -6.80 6.89
C GLY A 161 2.55 -7.34 6.25
N ALA A 162 2.45 -7.31 4.90
CA ALA A 162 1.28 -7.82 4.19
C ALA A 162 1.22 -9.35 4.18
N TYR A 163 2.37 -10.02 3.99
CA TYR A 163 2.45 -11.49 3.96
C TYR A 163 2.69 -12.12 5.33
N ARG A 164 3.16 -11.33 6.30
CA ARG A 164 3.42 -11.78 7.65
C ARG A 164 2.99 -10.72 8.65
N PRO A 165 2.28 -11.09 9.71
CA PRO A 165 1.96 -10.17 10.80
C PRO A 165 3.25 -9.57 11.37
N SER A 166 3.31 -8.25 11.49
CA SER A 166 4.51 -7.53 11.99
C SER A 166 4.90 -7.92 13.41
N ASN A 167 3.93 -8.39 14.20
CA ASN A 167 4.14 -8.78 15.60
C ASN A 167 4.83 -10.16 15.76
N ARG A 168 4.90 -10.99 14.71
CA ARG A 168 5.54 -12.34 14.73
C ARG A 168 7.00 -12.34 14.30
N GLY A 169 7.58 -11.18 13.97
CA GLY A 169 8.99 -11.04 13.60
C GLY A 169 9.90 -10.69 14.77
N PRO A 170 11.23 -10.71 14.56
CA PRO A 170 12.15 -10.06 15.46
C PRO A 170 11.73 -8.60 15.66
N LYS A 171 11.82 -8.09 16.89
CA LYS A 171 11.36 -6.74 17.25
C LYS A 171 11.92 -5.65 16.32
N TYR A 172 13.17 -5.77 15.94
CA TYR A 172 13.84 -4.83 15.01
C TYR A 172 13.18 -4.76 13.63
N ILE A 173 12.69 -5.89 13.09
CA ILE A 173 12.01 -5.91 11.78
C ILE A 173 10.67 -5.17 11.88
N GLY A 174 9.92 -5.37 12.97
CA GLY A 174 8.68 -4.64 13.21
C GLY A 174 8.89 -3.13 13.26
N GLU A 175 9.96 -2.66 13.90
CA GLU A 175 10.29 -1.24 13.98
C GLU A 175 10.68 -0.65 12.61
N VAL A 176 11.47 -1.37 11.82
CA VAL A 176 11.87 -0.96 10.46
C VAL A 176 10.65 -0.85 9.53
N THR A 177 9.69 -1.77 9.64
CA THR A 177 8.47 -1.72 8.81
C THR A 177 7.65 -0.45 9.05
N MET A 178 7.70 0.13 10.25
CA MET A 178 6.97 1.36 10.59
C MET A 178 7.50 2.62 9.90
N PHE A 179 8.71 2.58 9.33
CA PHE A 179 9.22 3.69 8.50
C PHE A 179 8.61 3.73 7.10
N PHE A 180 7.84 2.70 6.71
CA PHE A 180 7.22 2.64 5.38
C PHE A 180 5.74 3.04 5.46
N PRO A 181 5.27 3.99 4.63
CA PRO A 181 3.87 4.43 4.64
C PRO A 181 2.90 3.29 4.28
N GLY A 182 3.35 2.30 3.50
CA GLY A 182 2.58 1.12 3.16
C GLY A 182 2.13 0.28 4.37
N THR A 183 2.91 0.26 5.46
CA THR A 183 2.54 -0.43 6.70
C THR A 183 1.30 0.17 7.34
N TYR A 184 1.21 1.50 7.35
CA TYR A 184 0.04 2.20 7.88
C TYR A 184 -1.18 2.01 6.98
N SER A 185 -0.98 1.99 5.66
CA SER A 185 -2.02 1.67 4.69
C SER A 185 -2.58 0.25 4.90
N ALA A 186 -1.71 -0.75 5.03
CA ALA A 186 -2.11 -2.13 5.33
C ALA A 186 -2.88 -2.22 6.65
N GLY A 187 -2.43 -1.51 7.68
CA GLY A 187 -3.11 -1.43 8.98
C GLY A 187 -4.49 -0.75 8.91
N LEU A 188 -4.67 0.26 8.06
CA LEU A 188 -5.97 0.90 7.84
C LEU A 188 -6.91 -0.05 7.09
N PHE A 189 -6.46 -0.70 6.03
CA PHE A 189 -7.27 -1.69 5.31
C PHE A 189 -7.73 -2.82 6.25
N ARG A 190 -6.82 -3.38 7.06
CA ARG A 190 -7.17 -4.41 8.05
C ARG A 190 -8.24 -3.95 9.02
N ASN A 191 -8.15 -2.74 9.53
CA ASN A 191 -9.17 -2.21 10.45
C ASN A 191 -10.58 -2.23 9.84
N TYR A 192 -10.72 -1.84 8.58
CA TYR A 192 -12.04 -1.80 7.93
C TYR A 192 -12.52 -3.18 7.47
N PHE A 193 -11.63 -4.01 6.93
CA PHE A 193 -12.02 -5.35 6.45
C PHE A 193 -12.30 -6.33 7.59
N MET A 194 -11.58 -6.23 8.72
CA MET A 194 -11.66 -7.23 9.80
C MET A 194 -12.57 -6.81 10.96
N SER A 195 -12.92 -5.54 11.10
CA SER A 195 -13.74 -5.06 12.22
C SER A 195 -15.09 -5.77 12.31
N ARG A 196 -15.80 -5.89 11.20
CA ARG A 196 -17.12 -6.55 11.17
C ARG A 196 -17.06 -8.08 11.29
N PRO A 197 -16.23 -8.82 10.53
CA PRO A 197 -16.09 -10.26 10.75
C PRO A 197 -15.79 -10.61 12.20
N ILE A 198 -14.93 -9.83 12.86
CA ILE A 198 -14.62 -10.03 14.28
C ILE A 198 -15.83 -9.73 15.16
N SER A 199 -16.56 -8.64 14.93
CA SER A 199 -17.77 -8.31 15.70
C SER A 199 -18.88 -9.35 15.50
N LEU A 200 -19.00 -9.92 14.30
CA LEU A 200 -19.94 -11.01 14.04
C LEU A 200 -19.58 -12.30 14.76
N LEU A 201 -18.28 -12.60 14.93
CA LEU A 201 -17.82 -13.71 15.75
C LEU A 201 -18.13 -13.47 17.23
N THR A 202 -17.82 -12.28 17.74
CA THR A 202 -18.07 -11.96 19.16
C THR A 202 -19.57 -11.99 19.52
N ASN A 203 -20.45 -11.61 18.58
CA ASN A 203 -21.89 -11.62 18.81
C ASN A 203 -22.53 -13.03 18.78
N LEU A 204 -21.78 -14.06 18.36
CA LEU A 204 -22.25 -15.45 18.41
C LEU A 204 -22.14 -16.07 19.80
N PHE A 205 -21.29 -15.51 20.64
CA PHE A 205 -21.09 -16.00 21.99
C PHE A 205 -22.03 -15.29 22.96
N SER A 206 -22.66 -16.05 23.86
CA SER A 206 -23.39 -15.46 24.99
C SER A 206 -22.44 -14.65 25.87
N GLN A 207 -22.97 -13.71 26.67
CA GLN A 207 -22.11 -12.88 27.53
C GLN A 207 -21.18 -13.69 28.45
N ALA A 208 -21.63 -14.84 28.95
CA ALA A 208 -20.86 -15.72 29.78
C ALA A 208 -19.72 -16.43 29.01
N GLU A 209 -19.98 -16.85 27.78
CA GLU A 209 -19.00 -17.45 26.89
C GLU A 209 -18.01 -16.39 26.37
N TYR A 210 -18.46 -15.16 26.13
CA TYR A 210 -17.63 -14.06 25.66
C TYR A 210 -16.46 -13.76 26.63
N GLU A 211 -16.70 -13.76 27.95
CA GLU A 211 -15.62 -13.53 28.92
C GLU A 211 -14.54 -14.64 28.88
N VAL A 212 -14.92 -15.87 28.55
CA VAL A 212 -13.99 -16.99 28.36
C VAL A 212 -13.21 -16.85 27.06
N PHE A 213 -13.84 -16.32 25.99
CA PHE A 213 -13.22 -16.17 24.65
C PHE A 213 -12.56 -14.80 24.41
N LYS A 214 -12.80 -13.82 25.27
CA LYS A 214 -12.18 -12.47 25.22
C LYS A 214 -10.65 -12.48 25.10
N PRO A 215 -9.91 -13.31 25.86
CA PRO A 215 -8.47 -13.44 25.65
C PRO A 215 -8.12 -14.01 24.26
N LEU A 216 -8.93 -14.91 23.70
CA LEU A 216 -8.72 -15.45 22.36
C LEU A 216 -8.93 -14.38 21.28
N VAL A 217 -9.94 -13.51 21.41
CA VAL A 217 -10.16 -12.37 20.52
C VAL A 217 -9.01 -11.37 20.62
N GLY A 218 -8.49 -11.15 21.81
CA GLY A 218 -7.29 -10.34 22.04
C GLY A 218 -6.04 -10.93 21.37
N VAL A 219 -5.84 -12.24 21.49
CA VAL A 219 -4.76 -12.97 20.82
C VAL A 219 -4.93 -12.88 19.30
N LEU A 220 -6.14 -13.12 18.77
CA LEU A 220 -6.43 -13.00 17.32
C LEU A 220 -6.15 -11.58 16.81
N SER A 221 -6.56 -10.55 17.54
CA SER A 221 -6.32 -9.16 17.12
C SER A 221 -4.83 -8.80 17.09
N ASN A 222 -4.04 -9.32 18.03
CA ASN A 222 -2.59 -9.19 18.04
C ASN A 222 -1.93 -10.04 16.95
N GLU A 223 -2.35 -11.30 16.80
CA GLU A 223 -1.80 -12.22 15.81
C GLU A 223 -2.00 -11.74 14.37
N PHE A 224 -3.15 -11.13 14.07
CA PHE A 224 -3.42 -10.56 12.75
C PHE A 224 -2.93 -9.11 12.58
N SER A 225 -2.16 -8.58 13.54
CA SER A 225 -1.61 -7.20 13.49
C SER A 225 -2.67 -6.13 13.21
N LEU A 226 -3.85 -6.27 13.81
CA LEU A 226 -4.88 -5.22 13.81
C LEU A 226 -4.41 -4.01 14.62
N THR A 227 -3.67 -4.29 15.69
CA THR A 227 -2.99 -3.30 16.52
C THR A 227 -1.55 -3.15 16.05
N LEU A 228 -1.25 -2.05 15.34
CA LEU A 228 0.13 -1.67 15.06
C LEU A 228 0.69 -1.01 16.33
N SER A 229 1.81 -1.54 16.81
CA SER A 229 2.55 -0.96 17.94
C SER A 229 3.89 -0.39 17.47
N PHE A 230 4.18 0.85 17.83
CA PHE A 230 5.45 1.52 17.58
C PHE A 230 6.11 1.80 18.93
N PHE A 231 7.29 1.26 19.18
CA PHE A 231 7.99 1.31 20.48
C PHE A 231 7.09 0.97 21.68
N GLY A 232 6.22 -0.05 21.53
CA GLY A 232 5.32 -0.50 22.58
C GLY A 232 4.02 0.31 22.75
N GLN A 233 3.82 1.38 21.98
CA GLN A 233 2.59 2.17 21.98
C GLN A 233 1.69 1.78 20.80
N VAL A 234 0.40 1.56 21.09
CA VAL A 234 -0.59 1.23 20.06
C VAL A 234 -0.92 2.46 19.23
N VAL A 235 -0.70 2.38 17.91
CA VAL A 235 -0.98 3.47 16.98
C VAL A 235 -2.47 3.49 16.62
N SER A 236 -3.18 4.55 17.01
CA SER A 236 -4.61 4.70 16.70
C SER A 236 -4.88 4.82 15.20
N PRO A 237 -6.09 4.48 14.69
CA PRO A 237 -6.42 4.65 13.27
C PRO A 237 -6.31 6.09 12.80
N LEU A 238 -6.59 7.06 13.66
CA LEU A 238 -6.45 8.49 13.34
C LEU A 238 -4.97 8.87 13.17
N THR A 239 -4.12 8.42 14.08
CA THR A 239 -2.67 8.62 13.99
C THR A 239 -2.10 7.98 12.71
N ARG A 240 -2.56 6.79 12.31
CA ARG A 240 -2.13 6.14 11.07
C ARG A 240 -2.42 6.99 9.83
N ARG A 241 -3.63 7.61 9.76
CA ARG A 241 -3.97 8.55 8.68
C ARG A 241 -3.05 9.77 8.70
N GLY A 242 -2.83 10.37 9.88
CA GLY A 242 -1.94 11.52 10.05
C GLY A 242 -0.51 11.24 9.60
N VAL A 243 0.03 10.06 9.92
CA VAL A 243 1.36 9.63 9.49
C VAL A 243 1.44 9.51 7.97
N ILE A 244 0.43 8.92 7.30
CA ILE A 244 0.42 8.82 5.83
C ILE A 244 0.38 10.21 5.20
N PHE A 245 -0.43 11.15 5.72
CA PHE A 245 -0.46 12.54 5.23
C PHE A 245 0.90 13.24 5.43
N ALA A 246 1.56 13.02 6.56
CA ALA A 246 2.90 13.55 6.80
C ALA A 246 3.92 13.01 5.79
N PHE A 247 3.89 11.70 5.51
CA PHE A 247 4.73 11.08 4.47
C PHE A 247 4.45 11.68 3.09
N VAL A 248 3.19 11.82 2.70
CA VAL A 248 2.82 12.47 1.43
C VAL A 248 3.40 13.87 1.36
N GLY A 249 3.25 14.67 2.41
CA GLY A 249 3.79 16.03 2.45
C GLY A 249 5.32 16.07 2.32
N ILE A 250 6.02 15.22 3.07
CA ILE A 250 7.49 15.15 3.03
C ILE A 250 7.97 14.75 1.64
N PHE A 251 7.42 13.67 1.06
CA PHE A 251 7.86 13.20 -0.27
C PHE A 251 7.47 14.17 -1.39
N LEU A 252 6.33 14.84 -1.32
CA LEU A 252 5.98 15.91 -2.26
C LEU A 252 6.99 17.06 -2.25
N VAL A 253 7.42 17.49 -1.07
CA VAL A 253 8.44 18.53 -0.94
C VAL A 253 9.78 18.05 -1.51
N LEU A 254 10.19 16.82 -1.20
CA LEU A 254 11.41 16.21 -1.74
C LEU A 254 11.36 16.10 -3.27
N ASP A 255 10.25 15.68 -3.84
CA ASP A 255 10.04 15.55 -5.28
C ASP A 255 10.16 16.90 -6.00
N ILE A 256 9.58 17.97 -5.43
CA ILE A 256 9.66 19.32 -5.98
C ILE A 256 11.11 19.85 -5.92
N ILE A 257 11.80 19.65 -4.80
CA ILE A 257 13.19 20.09 -4.64
C ILE A 257 14.11 19.36 -5.63
N PHE A 258 13.97 18.03 -5.71
CA PHE A 258 14.82 17.20 -6.56
C PHE A 258 14.59 17.48 -8.05
N SER A 259 13.34 17.65 -8.46
CA SER A 259 12.99 18.07 -9.82
C SER A 259 13.60 19.41 -10.20
N SER A 260 13.56 20.38 -9.31
CA SER A 260 14.14 21.70 -9.55
C SER A 260 15.67 21.64 -9.71
N ARG A 261 16.36 20.84 -8.88
CA ARG A 261 17.83 20.64 -8.96
C ARG A 261 18.25 19.95 -10.25
N ASN A 262 17.53 18.91 -10.67
CA ASN A 262 17.85 18.20 -11.91
C ASN A 262 17.70 19.11 -13.14
N ALA A 263 16.68 19.96 -13.18
CA ALA A 263 16.51 20.93 -14.24
C ALA A 263 17.64 21.98 -14.27
N LEU A 264 18.05 22.49 -13.11
CA LEU A 264 19.16 23.45 -13.00
C LEU A 264 20.50 22.85 -13.45
N ASN A 265 20.81 21.65 -13.03
CA ASN A 265 22.03 20.93 -13.42
C ASN A 265 22.07 20.69 -14.94
N PHE A 266 20.93 20.38 -15.53
CA PHE A 266 20.82 20.20 -16.97
C PHE A 266 21.04 21.51 -17.75
N LEU A 267 20.45 22.61 -17.33
CA LEU A 267 20.64 23.93 -17.95
C LEU A 267 22.11 24.40 -17.87
N GLN A 268 22.78 24.13 -16.74
CA GLN A 268 24.20 24.43 -16.57
C GLN A 268 25.10 23.58 -17.49
N SER A 269 24.79 22.29 -17.65
CA SER A 269 25.56 21.42 -18.55
C SER A 269 25.40 21.83 -20.03
N ARG A 270 24.22 22.28 -20.43
CA ARG A 270 23.97 22.84 -21.78
C ARG A 270 24.74 24.14 -22.05
N LYS A 271 24.75 25.05 -21.05
CA LYS A 271 25.55 26.28 -21.16
C LYS A 271 27.04 26.01 -21.28
N LYS A 272 27.57 25.04 -20.51
CA LYS A 272 28.97 24.61 -20.62
C LYS A 272 29.32 24.01 -22.00
N LYS A 273 28.39 23.21 -22.57
CA LYS A 273 28.59 22.60 -23.88
C LYS A 273 28.60 23.63 -25.00
N LYS A 274 27.64 24.57 -25.01
CA LYS A 274 27.62 25.69 -25.95
C LYS A 274 28.88 26.54 -25.89
N LYS A 275 29.34 26.88 -24.69
CA LYS A 275 30.58 27.65 -24.49
C LYS A 275 31.84 26.92 -25.04
N LYS A 276 31.88 25.57 -24.95
CA LYS A 276 32.94 24.75 -25.47
C LYS A 276 32.92 24.66 -27.00
N GLU A 277 31.77 24.61 -27.60
CA GLU A 277 31.55 24.62 -29.06
C GLU A 277 31.94 25.98 -29.68
N GLU A 278 31.55 27.08 -29.00
CA GLU A 278 31.95 28.45 -29.40
C GLU A 278 33.46 28.72 -29.29
N SER A 279 34.12 28.17 -28.26
CA SER A 279 35.58 28.30 -28.11
C SER A 279 36.35 27.51 -29.17
N SER A 280 35.90 26.25 -29.45
CA SER A 280 36.52 25.41 -30.49
C SER A 280 36.29 25.98 -31.90
N SER A 281 35.16 26.64 -32.15
CA SER A 281 34.91 27.32 -33.44
C SER A 281 35.76 28.60 -33.64
N LYS A 282 36.27 29.19 -32.56
CA LYS A 282 37.16 30.38 -32.62
C LYS A 282 38.63 30.03 -32.76
N GLU A 283 39.03 28.84 -32.31
CA GLU A 283 40.42 28.37 -32.45
C GLU A 283 40.69 27.69 -33.80
N GLY A 284 39.66 27.38 -34.57
CA GLY A 284 39.78 26.78 -35.92
C GLY A 284 39.68 27.79 -37.07
N LYS A 285 39.67 29.10 -36.78
CA LYS A 285 39.78 30.19 -37.76
C LYS A 285 41.08 30.93 -37.53
#